data_035e1591938fca56ee0cd287f6e63db1
#
_entry.id   035e1591938fca56ee0cd287f6e63db1
#
_cell.length_a   1.000
_cell.length_b   1.000
_cell.length_c   1.000
_cell.angle_alpha   90.00
_cell.angle_beta   90.00
_cell.angle_gamma   90.00
#
_symmetry.space_group_name_H-M   'P 1'
#
loop_
_entity.id
_entity.type
_entity.pdbx_description
1 polymer ?
#
loop_
_entity_poly.entity_id
_entity_poly.type
_entity_poly.pdbx_seq_one_letter_code
_entity_poly.pdbx_strand_id
1 'polypeptide(L)'
;MRTFASESYTIAWFKIADFVARGEKERALHVYRLLMHSVSEPAISYQLEGDILLAFDDDAALDRYHVAANLYKKAGKWQQAISVYEHAGLFKEDEKILEALFDMYLSVKNRIGILESFSRLSKICLQQKKKEFLIQLLHRSSVLIDDATQALLHARFVRSLLLYDESAVEISMHIQHTLDLFLNVLHTDKHHEKDLQKFLSDLKSLHDYEYEQAKKYISLTL
;
A
#
# COMPACT_ATOMS: atom_id res chain seq x y z
N MET A 1 -28.72 29.73 -15.19
CA MET A 1 -27.30 30.05 -14.91
C MET A 1 -26.36 28.85 -14.71
N ARG A 2 -26.85 27.61 -14.48
CA ARG A 2 -26.00 26.40 -14.30
C ARG A 2 -25.44 25.77 -15.59
N THR A 3 -26.04 26.01 -16.74
CA THR A 3 -25.64 25.43 -18.05
C THR A 3 -24.37 26.06 -18.63
N PHE A 4 -24.17 27.35 -18.52
CA PHE A 4 -22.97 28.05 -19.06
C PHE A 4 -21.68 27.69 -18.28
N ALA A 5 -21.75 27.44 -16.97
CA ALA A 5 -20.61 26.99 -16.20
C ALA A 5 -20.16 25.58 -16.64
N SER A 6 -21.10 24.70 -16.95
CA SER A 6 -20.83 23.34 -17.43
C SER A 6 -20.10 23.31 -18.77
N GLU A 7 -20.53 24.15 -19.74
CA GLU A 7 -19.92 24.24 -21.08
C GLU A 7 -18.49 24.79 -21.01
N SER A 8 -18.25 25.84 -20.22
CA SER A 8 -16.91 26.42 -20.06
C SER A 8 -15.93 25.44 -19.39
N TYR A 9 -16.41 24.62 -18.44
CA TYR A 9 -15.63 23.55 -17.85
C TYR A 9 -15.25 22.50 -18.89
N THR A 10 -16.19 22.02 -19.65
CA THR A 10 -15.96 21.02 -20.70
C THR A 10 -14.93 21.51 -21.72
N ILE A 11 -15.04 22.75 -22.19
CA ILE A 11 -14.09 23.37 -23.15
C ILE A 11 -12.68 23.44 -22.53
N ALA A 12 -12.57 23.82 -21.25
CA ALA A 12 -11.27 23.91 -20.57
C ALA A 12 -10.59 22.57 -20.48
N TRP A 13 -11.34 21.49 -20.14
CA TRP A 13 -10.82 20.13 -20.12
C TRP A 13 -10.34 19.63 -21.48
N PHE A 14 -11.07 19.90 -22.55
CA PHE A 14 -10.62 19.59 -23.91
C PHE A 14 -9.32 20.31 -24.26
N LYS A 15 -9.17 21.59 -23.88
CA LYS A 15 -7.93 22.33 -24.08
C LYS A 15 -6.75 21.74 -23.31
N ILE A 16 -6.97 21.33 -22.02
CA ILE A 16 -5.94 20.67 -21.23
C ILE A 16 -5.52 19.37 -21.93
N ALA A 17 -6.48 18.53 -22.34
CA ALA A 17 -6.19 17.27 -23.03
C ALA A 17 -5.42 17.48 -24.35
N ASP A 18 -5.79 18.51 -25.14
CA ASP A 18 -5.09 18.87 -26.37
C ASP A 18 -3.64 19.33 -26.09
N PHE A 19 -3.42 20.17 -25.07
CA PHE A 19 -2.07 20.55 -24.65
C PHE A 19 -1.24 19.40 -24.13
N VAL A 20 -1.84 18.47 -23.37
CA VAL A 20 -1.17 17.24 -22.93
C VAL A 20 -0.76 16.42 -24.16
N ALA A 21 -1.66 16.19 -25.11
CA ALA A 21 -1.37 15.44 -26.32
C ALA A 21 -0.25 16.05 -27.19
N ARG A 22 -0.06 17.37 -27.11
CA ARG A 22 1.02 18.10 -27.82
C ARG A 22 2.30 18.24 -27.01
N GLY A 23 2.35 17.77 -25.76
CA GLY A 23 3.50 17.97 -24.90
C GLY A 23 3.68 19.39 -24.36
N GLU A 24 2.62 20.22 -24.39
CA GLU A 24 2.66 21.63 -24.01
C GLU A 24 2.32 21.84 -22.53
N LYS A 25 3.18 21.36 -21.64
CA LYS A 25 2.98 21.28 -20.17
C LYS A 25 2.55 22.62 -19.55
N GLU A 26 3.29 23.70 -19.80
CA GLU A 26 3.00 25.01 -19.20
C GLU A 26 1.64 25.56 -19.60
N ARG A 27 1.22 25.29 -20.84
CA ARG A 27 -0.11 25.69 -21.34
C ARG A 27 -1.21 24.85 -20.67
N ALA A 28 -1.03 23.54 -20.52
CA ALA A 28 -1.96 22.69 -19.83
C ALA A 28 -2.14 23.14 -18.37
N LEU A 29 -1.05 23.37 -17.64
CA LEU A 29 -1.07 23.86 -16.27
C LEU A 29 -1.66 25.27 -16.14
N HIS A 30 -1.43 26.15 -17.12
CA HIS A 30 -2.04 27.48 -17.11
C HIS A 30 -3.58 27.41 -17.20
N VAL A 31 -4.12 26.66 -18.17
CA VAL A 31 -5.57 26.46 -18.28
C VAL A 31 -6.14 25.78 -17.04
N TYR A 32 -5.44 24.77 -16.51
CA TYR A 32 -5.81 24.11 -15.26
C TYR A 32 -5.93 25.10 -14.09
N ARG A 33 -4.91 25.95 -13.85
CA ARG A 33 -4.93 26.94 -12.78
C ARG A 33 -6.13 27.89 -12.87
N LEU A 34 -6.46 28.34 -14.07
CA LEU A 34 -7.64 29.19 -14.29
C LEU A 34 -8.94 28.44 -13.94
N LEU A 35 -9.03 27.15 -14.30
CA LEU A 35 -10.17 26.32 -14.01
C LEU A 35 -10.35 26.09 -12.49
N MET A 36 -9.25 25.87 -11.76
CA MET A 36 -9.26 25.53 -10.34
C MET A 36 -9.69 26.68 -9.42
N HIS A 37 -9.66 27.95 -9.87
CA HIS A 37 -10.23 29.05 -9.10
C HIS A 37 -11.73 28.89 -8.81
N SER A 38 -12.43 28.06 -9.57
CA SER A 38 -13.86 27.78 -9.40
C SER A 38 -14.15 26.45 -8.70
N VAL A 39 -13.12 25.65 -8.38
CA VAL A 39 -13.26 24.37 -7.64
C VAL A 39 -13.22 24.64 -6.15
N SER A 40 -14.30 24.25 -5.46
CA SER A 40 -14.45 24.49 -4.02
C SER A 40 -13.68 23.48 -3.15
N GLU A 41 -13.25 22.35 -3.69
CA GLU A 41 -12.58 21.27 -2.97
C GLU A 41 -11.07 21.22 -3.29
N PRO A 42 -10.19 21.70 -2.40
CA PRO A 42 -8.75 21.76 -2.67
C PRO A 42 -8.12 20.40 -2.97
N ALA A 43 -8.62 19.31 -2.36
CA ALA A 43 -8.10 17.97 -2.59
C ALA A 43 -8.22 17.55 -4.06
N ILE A 44 -9.36 17.84 -4.70
CA ILE A 44 -9.59 17.56 -6.12
C ILE A 44 -8.59 18.36 -6.97
N SER A 45 -8.37 19.63 -6.62
CA SER A 45 -7.43 20.49 -7.36
C SER A 45 -6.02 19.87 -7.36
N TYR A 46 -5.49 19.48 -6.21
CA TYR A 46 -4.17 18.84 -6.14
C TYR A 46 -4.12 17.49 -6.84
N GLN A 47 -5.18 16.69 -6.77
CA GLN A 47 -5.24 15.41 -7.48
C GLN A 47 -5.15 15.63 -9.00
N LEU A 48 -5.94 16.54 -9.54
CA LEU A 48 -5.96 16.85 -10.99
C LEU A 48 -4.64 17.49 -11.46
N GLU A 49 -3.99 18.31 -10.62
CA GLU A 49 -2.64 18.82 -10.94
C GLU A 49 -1.64 17.66 -11.01
N GLY A 50 -1.75 16.69 -10.09
CA GLY A 50 -0.96 15.45 -10.12
C GLY A 50 -1.18 14.67 -11.41
N ASP A 51 -2.44 14.49 -11.84
CA ASP A 51 -2.78 13.77 -13.08
C ASP A 51 -2.18 14.45 -14.32
N ILE A 52 -2.21 15.78 -14.37
CA ILE A 52 -1.59 16.55 -15.48
C ILE A 52 -0.06 16.39 -15.46
N LEU A 53 0.58 16.55 -14.28
CA LEU A 53 2.02 16.41 -14.15
C LEU A 53 2.49 15.01 -14.53
N LEU A 54 1.73 13.99 -14.10
CA LEU A 54 2.00 12.59 -14.42
C LEU A 54 1.96 12.33 -15.94
N ALA A 55 1.03 12.96 -16.66
CA ALA A 55 0.94 12.84 -18.11
C ALA A 55 2.17 13.42 -18.85
N PHE A 56 3.02 14.17 -18.13
CA PHE A 56 4.31 14.69 -18.62
C PHE A 56 5.51 14.01 -17.96
N ASP A 57 5.31 12.85 -17.32
CA ASP A 57 6.37 12.12 -16.56
C ASP A 57 7.11 13.01 -15.54
N ASP A 58 6.40 13.98 -14.95
CA ASP A 58 6.96 14.87 -13.95
C ASP A 58 6.84 14.31 -12.54
N ASP A 59 7.96 14.08 -11.88
CA ASP A 59 8.02 13.55 -10.51
C ASP A 59 7.26 14.41 -9.48
N ALA A 60 7.05 15.71 -9.75
CA ALA A 60 6.24 16.59 -8.91
C ALA A 60 4.76 16.13 -8.81
N ALA A 61 4.30 15.23 -9.68
CA ALA A 61 2.99 14.58 -9.59
C ALA A 61 2.80 13.90 -8.24
N LEU A 62 3.83 13.21 -7.72
CA LEU A 62 3.77 12.50 -6.44
C LEU A 62 3.52 13.45 -5.27
N ASP A 63 4.19 14.61 -5.26
CA ASP A 63 3.99 15.63 -4.23
C ASP A 63 2.53 16.14 -4.23
N ARG A 64 1.94 16.31 -5.43
CA ARG A 64 0.54 16.72 -5.56
C ARG A 64 -0.42 15.67 -5.04
N TYR A 65 -0.19 14.40 -5.35
CA TYR A 65 -0.99 13.30 -4.80
C TYR A 65 -0.86 13.20 -3.28
N HIS A 66 0.34 13.40 -2.70
CA HIS A 66 0.52 13.46 -1.26
C HIS A 66 -0.31 14.57 -0.61
N VAL A 67 -0.32 15.77 -1.21
CA VAL A 67 -1.14 16.88 -0.70
C VAL A 67 -2.63 16.55 -0.80
N ALA A 68 -3.08 16.04 -1.96
CA ALA A 68 -4.48 15.66 -2.18
C ALA A 68 -4.96 14.61 -1.18
N ALA A 69 -4.20 13.51 -1.00
CA ALA A 69 -4.54 12.44 -0.08
C ALA A 69 -4.58 12.92 1.38
N ASN A 70 -3.64 13.78 1.79
CA ASN A 70 -3.66 14.37 3.13
C ASN A 70 -4.86 15.29 3.37
N LEU A 71 -5.29 16.04 2.36
CA LEU A 71 -6.50 16.86 2.45
C LEU A 71 -7.76 15.99 2.55
N TYR A 72 -7.87 14.93 1.76
CA TYR A 72 -8.95 13.95 1.89
C TYR A 72 -8.96 13.29 3.27
N LYS A 73 -7.80 12.86 3.78
CA LYS A 73 -7.66 12.28 5.12
C LYS A 73 -8.15 13.25 6.20
N LYS A 74 -7.72 14.53 6.15
CA LYS A 74 -8.16 15.56 7.10
C LYS A 74 -9.66 15.83 7.05
N ALA A 75 -10.28 15.66 5.88
CA ALA A 75 -11.73 15.78 5.68
C ALA A 75 -12.50 14.50 6.06
N GLY A 76 -11.84 13.46 6.59
CA GLY A 76 -12.45 12.16 6.90
C GLY A 76 -12.82 11.31 5.68
N LYS A 77 -12.38 11.71 4.49
CA LYS A 77 -12.66 11.04 3.21
C LYS A 77 -11.60 9.97 2.93
N TRP A 78 -11.55 8.94 3.78
CA TRP A 78 -10.50 7.90 3.74
C TRP A 78 -10.44 7.15 2.42
N GLN A 79 -11.59 6.82 1.82
CA GLN A 79 -11.62 6.07 0.55
C GLN A 79 -11.02 6.87 -0.60
N GLN A 80 -11.30 8.18 -0.67
CA GLN A 80 -10.70 9.07 -1.66
C GLN A 80 -9.18 9.19 -1.46
N ALA A 81 -8.72 9.32 -0.20
CA ALA A 81 -7.30 9.37 0.10
C ALA A 81 -6.57 8.08 -0.33
N ILE A 82 -7.15 6.91 -0.04
CA ILE A 82 -6.64 5.60 -0.47
C ILE A 82 -6.58 5.55 -2.00
N SER A 83 -7.69 5.89 -2.68
CA SER A 83 -7.77 5.85 -4.15
C SER A 83 -6.71 6.73 -4.83
N VAL A 84 -6.40 7.90 -4.26
CA VAL A 84 -5.32 8.78 -4.78
C VAL A 84 -3.96 8.10 -4.68
N TYR A 85 -3.64 7.46 -3.55
CA TYR A 85 -2.36 6.77 -3.39
C TYR A 85 -2.29 5.46 -4.18
N GLU A 86 -3.41 4.72 -4.31
CA GLU A 86 -3.47 3.55 -5.19
C GLU A 86 -3.19 3.95 -6.64
N HIS A 87 -3.82 5.04 -7.10
CA HIS A 87 -3.58 5.59 -8.43
C HIS A 87 -2.10 5.97 -8.62
N ALA A 88 -1.51 6.74 -7.71
CA ALA A 88 -0.10 7.11 -7.76
C ALA A 88 0.83 5.87 -7.77
N GLY A 89 0.51 4.86 -6.97
CA GLY A 89 1.25 3.61 -6.86
C GLY A 89 1.20 2.71 -8.10
N LEU A 90 0.29 2.95 -9.06
CA LEU A 90 0.27 2.26 -10.35
C LEU A 90 1.40 2.74 -11.28
N PHE A 91 1.84 3.98 -11.12
CA PHE A 91 2.86 4.59 -11.99
C PHE A 91 4.26 4.50 -11.39
N LYS A 92 4.35 4.63 -10.09
CA LYS A 92 5.65 4.55 -9.39
C LYS A 92 5.47 3.85 -8.05
N GLU A 93 6.16 2.71 -7.88
CA GLU A 93 6.29 2.07 -6.58
C GLU A 93 7.22 2.92 -5.70
N ASP A 94 6.63 3.70 -4.81
CA ASP A 94 7.33 4.58 -3.88
C ASP A 94 7.11 4.12 -2.44
N GLU A 95 8.19 4.07 -1.65
CA GLU A 95 8.17 3.61 -0.26
C GLU A 95 7.18 4.44 0.58
N LYS A 96 7.19 5.78 0.42
CA LYS A 96 6.32 6.68 1.19
C LYS A 96 4.83 6.51 0.85
N ILE A 97 4.52 6.26 -0.43
CA ILE A 97 3.15 5.97 -0.87
C ILE A 97 2.67 4.67 -0.24
N LEU A 98 3.49 3.61 -0.28
CA LEU A 98 3.12 2.31 0.27
C LEU A 98 2.99 2.33 1.79
N GLU A 99 3.86 3.05 2.50
CA GLU A 99 3.73 3.27 3.94
C GLU A 99 2.43 4.03 4.27
N ALA A 100 2.13 5.09 3.53
CA ALA A 100 0.90 5.87 3.71
C ALA A 100 -0.36 5.02 3.42
N LEU A 101 -0.34 4.18 2.38
CA LEU A 101 -1.41 3.22 2.10
C LEU A 101 -1.59 2.22 3.23
N PHE A 102 -0.51 1.64 3.72
CA PHE A 102 -0.53 0.71 4.85
C PHE A 102 -1.19 1.35 6.08
N ASP A 103 -0.79 2.57 6.46
CA ASP A 103 -1.36 3.31 7.58
C ASP A 103 -2.85 3.65 7.38
N MET A 104 -3.24 4.00 6.16
CA MET A 104 -4.65 4.24 5.84
C MET A 104 -5.48 2.97 5.91
N TYR A 105 -4.99 1.86 5.38
CA TYR A 105 -5.68 0.58 5.46
C TYR A 105 -5.79 0.07 6.91
N LEU A 106 -4.77 0.30 7.76
CA LEU A 106 -4.87 0.08 9.20
C LEU A 106 -6.01 0.91 9.82
N SER A 107 -6.09 2.18 9.48
CA SER A 107 -7.10 3.09 10.02
C SER A 107 -8.53 2.70 9.64
N VAL A 108 -8.75 2.18 8.43
CA VAL A 108 -10.06 1.70 7.95
C VAL A 108 -10.28 0.20 8.17
N LYS A 109 -9.34 -0.49 8.81
CA LYS A 109 -9.36 -1.94 9.10
C LYS A 109 -9.57 -2.81 7.84
N ASN A 110 -8.98 -2.41 6.72
CA ASN A 110 -9.02 -3.19 5.48
C ASN A 110 -7.90 -4.23 5.46
N ARG A 111 -8.21 -5.46 5.89
CA ARG A 111 -7.27 -6.59 5.97
C ARG A 111 -6.53 -6.84 4.65
N ILE A 112 -7.24 -6.84 3.53
CA ILE A 112 -6.64 -7.10 2.21
C ILE A 112 -5.63 -6.01 1.86
N GLY A 113 -6.02 -4.74 1.99
CA GLY A 113 -5.15 -3.60 1.72
C GLY A 113 -3.91 -3.57 2.63
N ILE A 114 -4.06 -3.92 3.92
CA ILE A 114 -2.95 -4.04 4.88
C ILE A 114 -1.91 -5.06 4.37
N LEU A 115 -2.36 -6.28 4.04
CA LEU A 115 -1.47 -7.36 3.61
C LEU A 115 -0.80 -7.07 2.27
N GLU A 116 -1.51 -6.44 1.35
CA GLU A 116 -1.02 -6.14 0.00
C GLU A 116 -0.01 -4.98 0.00
N SER A 117 -0.34 -3.88 0.66
CA SER A 117 0.58 -2.73 0.81
C SER A 117 1.85 -3.12 1.57
N PHE A 118 1.73 -3.93 2.63
CA PHE A 118 2.88 -4.45 3.36
C PHE A 118 3.77 -5.35 2.49
N SER A 119 3.20 -6.24 1.68
CA SER A 119 3.98 -7.13 0.80
C SER A 119 4.79 -6.33 -0.23
N ARG A 120 4.19 -5.30 -0.83
CA ARG A 120 4.87 -4.41 -1.78
C ARG A 120 5.96 -3.59 -1.08
N LEU A 121 5.66 -3.03 0.08
CA LEU A 121 6.61 -2.27 0.88
C LEU A 121 7.79 -3.13 1.34
N SER A 122 7.53 -4.37 1.76
CA SER A 122 8.57 -5.31 2.19
C SER A 122 9.58 -5.60 1.08
N LYS A 123 9.12 -5.77 -0.16
CA LYS A 123 9.99 -5.95 -1.31
C LYS A 123 10.98 -4.78 -1.46
N ILE A 124 10.48 -3.55 -1.47
CA ILE A 124 11.32 -2.34 -1.62
C ILE A 124 12.29 -2.21 -0.44
N CYS A 125 11.78 -2.32 0.78
CA CYS A 125 12.59 -2.13 1.99
C CYS A 125 13.71 -3.18 2.12
N LEU A 126 13.45 -4.45 1.80
CA LEU A 126 14.47 -5.50 1.87
C LEU A 126 15.54 -5.31 0.78
N GLN A 127 15.15 -4.92 -0.43
CA GLN A 127 16.10 -4.56 -1.48
C GLN A 127 17.01 -3.38 -1.09
N GLN A 128 16.48 -2.47 -0.25
CA GLN A 128 17.23 -1.32 0.30
C GLN A 128 17.93 -1.63 1.65
N LYS A 129 17.89 -2.90 2.13
CA LYS A 129 18.45 -3.33 3.42
C LYS A 129 17.85 -2.63 4.64
N LYS A 130 16.55 -2.26 4.56
CA LYS A 130 15.77 -1.60 5.62
C LYS A 130 14.89 -2.59 6.39
N LYS A 131 15.40 -3.77 6.76
CA LYS A 131 14.66 -4.80 7.50
C LYS A 131 14.09 -4.27 8.82
N GLU A 132 14.89 -3.51 9.57
CA GLU A 132 14.49 -2.96 10.87
C GLU A 132 13.24 -2.08 10.79
N PHE A 133 13.08 -1.34 9.71
CA PHE A 133 11.87 -0.55 9.47
C PHE A 133 10.63 -1.43 9.37
N LEU A 134 10.71 -2.57 8.68
CA LEU A 134 9.60 -3.52 8.56
C LEU A 134 9.25 -4.15 9.91
N ILE A 135 10.24 -4.49 10.74
CA ILE A 135 10.04 -5.01 12.10
C ILE A 135 9.31 -3.97 12.96
N GLN A 136 9.72 -2.71 12.90
CA GLN A 136 9.02 -1.61 13.60
C GLN A 136 7.58 -1.47 13.11
N LEU A 137 7.34 -1.62 11.82
CA LEU A 137 6.00 -1.55 11.22
C LEU A 137 5.10 -2.68 11.74
N LEU A 138 5.61 -3.92 11.79
CA LEU A 138 4.92 -5.08 12.36
C LEU A 138 4.55 -4.82 13.81
N HIS A 139 5.51 -4.36 14.62
CA HIS A 139 5.26 -4.06 16.03
C HIS A 139 4.23 -2.96 16.23
N ARG A 140 4.31 -1.87 15.45
CA ARG A 140 3.34 -0.77 15.50
C ARG A 140 1.92 -1.21 15.12
N SER A 141 1.81 -2.11 14.14
CA SER A 141 0.50 -2.58 13.66
C SER A 141 -0.16 -3.60 14.59
N SER A 142 0.61 -4.35 15.39
CA SER A 142 0.08 -5.44 16.23
C SER A 142 -1.02 -5.02 17.21
N VAL A 143 -0.99 -3.78 17.70
CA VAL A 143 -2.03 -3.23 18.60
C VAL A 143 -3.28 -2.73 17.90
N LEU A 144 -3.27 -2.66 16.55
CA LEU A 144 -4.33 -2.09 15.73
C LEU A 144 -5.14 -3.12 14.96
N ILE A 145 -4.62 -4.34 14.83
CA ILE A 145 -5.19 -5.44 14.04
C ILE A 145 -5.51 -6.64 14.93
N ASP A 146 -6.42 -7.50 14.45
CA ASP A 146 -6.73 -8.78 15.09
C ASP A 146 -5.59 -9.81 14.93
N ASP A 147 -5.58 -10.83 15.79
CA ASP A 147 -4.54 -11.85 15.83
C ASP A 147 -4.40 -12.61 14.50
N ALA A 148 -5.51 -12.88 13.81
CA ALA A 148 -5.51 -13.56 12.52
C ALA A 148 -4.85 -12.70 11.42
N THR A 149 -5.12 -11.41 11.41
CA THR A 149 -4.45 -10.46 10.50
C THR A 149 -2.97 -10.32 10.85
N GLN A 150 -2.62 -10.33 12.15
CA GLN A 150 -1.24 -10.31 12.62
C GLN A 150 -0.45 -11.55 12.16
N ALA A 151 -1.01 -12.75 12.32
CA ALA A 151 -0.39 -13.98 11.84
C ALA A 151 -0.10 -13.94 10.33
N LEU A 152 -1.07 -13.48 9.53
CA LEU A 152 -0.90 -13.32 8.08
C LEU A 152 0.14 -12.25 7.72
N LEU A 153 0.19 -11.15 8.47
CA LEU A 153 1.18 -10.10 8.22
C LEU A 153 2.60 -10.60 8.47
N HIS A 154 2.82 -11.36 9.56
CA HIS A 154 4.08 -12.03 9.84
C HIS A 154 4.41 -13.10 8.78
N ALA A 155 3.44 -13.86 8.30
CA ALA A 155 3.63 -14.81 7.20
C ALA A 155 4.09 -14.12 5.90
N ARG A 156 3.55 -12.92 5.59
CA ARG A 156 4.01 -12.09 4.46
C ARG A 156 5.44 -11.60 4.67
N PHE A 157 5.79 -11.22 5.89
CA PHE A 157 7.15 -10.81 6.22
C PHE A 157 8.16 -11.95 6.04
N VAL A 158 7.88 -13.14 6.60
CA VAL A 158 8.72 -14.35 6.41
C VAL A 158 8.90 -14.65 4.93
N ARG A 159 7.81 -14.66 4.16
CA ARG A 159 7.88 -14.88 2.71
C ARG A 159 8.79 -13.86 2.02
N SER A 160 8.70 -12.58 2.40
CA SER A 160 9.53 -11.53 1.83
C SER A 160 11.00 -11.70 2.20
N LEU A 161 11.31 -12.10 3.44
CA LEU A 161 12.68 -12.43 3.87
C LEU A 161 13.27 -13.56 3.02
N LEU A 162 12.52 -14.66 2.84
CA LEU A 162 12.95 -15.80 2.03
C LEU A 162 13.22 -15.43 0.56
N LEU A 163 12.54 -14.42 0.03
CA LEU A 163 12.68 -13.98 -1.35
C LEU A 163 13.78 -12.93 -1.57
N TYR A 164 14.05 -12.09 -0.57
CA TYR A 164 14.84 -10.87 -0.75
C TYR A 164 15.96 -10.66 0.27
N ASP A 165 16.04 -11.50 1.32
CA ASP A 165 17.10 -11.44 2.35
C ASP A 165 17.84 -12.78 2.41
N GLU A 166 19.18 -12.77 2.26
CA GLU A 166 20.00 -13.98 2.26
C GLU A 166 20.42 -14.44 3.66
N SER A 167 20.09 -13.71 4.73
CA SER A 167 20.52 -14.05 6.10
C SER A 167 19.62 -15.08 6.75
N ALA A 168 19.95 -16.38 6.61
CA ALA A 168 19.13 -17.50 7.08
C ALA A 168 18.94 -17.57 8.61
N VAL A 169 19.88 -17.07 9.42
CA VAL A 169 19.87 -17.29 10.89
C VAL A 169 18.69 -16.63 11.60
N GLU A 170 18.24 -15.48 11.10
CA GLU A 170 17.10 -14.76 11.70
C GLU A 170 15.74 -15.23 11.19
N ILE A 171 15.70 -15.87 10.02
CA ILE A 171 14.46 -16.33 9.37
C ILE A 171 13.75 -17.38 10.22
N SER A 172 14.50 -18.34 10.79
CA SER A 172 13.95 -19.40 11.64
C SER A 172 13.19 -18.85 12.85
N MET A 173 13.70 -17.78 13.49
CA MET A 173 13.00 -17.12 14.60
C MET A 173 11.68 -16.48 14.14
N HIS A 174 11.68 -15.84 12.99
CA HIS A 174 10.45 -15.24 12.44
C HIS A 174 9.44 -16.29 12.02
N ILE A 175 9.88 -17.42 11.47
CA ILE A 175 9.02 -18.58 11.15
C ILE A 175 8.38 -19.11 12.43
N GLN A 176 9.17 -19.37 13.49
CA GLN A 176 8.66 -19.87 14.76
C GLN A 176 7.62 -18.92 15.36
N HIS A 177 7.93 -17.65 15.43
CA HIS A 177 6.98 -16.64 15.91
C HIS A 177 5.68 -16.60 15.08
N THR A 178 5.79 -16.74 13.76
CA THR A 178 4.61 -16.80 12.87
C THR A 178 3.76 -18.04 13.14
N LEU A 179 4.39 -19.18 13.39
CA LEU A 179 3.69 -20.41 13.77
C LEU A 179 2.96 -20.27 15.11
N ASP A 180 3.60 -19.66 16.11
CA ASP A 180 2.98 -19.39 17.41
C ASP A 180 1.71 -18.53 17.25
N LEU A 181 1.77 -17.49 16.40
CA LEU A 181 0.61 -16.65 16.11
C LEU A 181 -0.51 -17.46 15.45
N PHE A 182 -0.22 -18.30 14.45
CA PHE A 182 -1.23 -19.16 13.84
C PHE A 182 -1.82 -20.17 14.80
N LEU A 183 -1.01 -20.82 15.65
CA LEU A 183 -1.49 -21.77 16.63
C LEU A 183 -2.40 -21.11 17.66
N ASN A 184 -2.06 -19.92 18.15
CA ASN A 184 -2.90 -19.15 19.04
C ASN A 184 -4.26 -18.82 18.41
N VAL A 185 -4.27 -18.41 17.14
CA VAL A 185 -5.52 -18.15 16.39
C VAL A 185 -6.35 -19.41 16.24
N LEU A 186 -5.73 -20.55 15.91
CA LEU A 186 -6.42 -21.83 15.73
C LEU A 186 -7.03 -22.39 17.02
N HIS A 187 -6.47 -22.09 18.20
CA HIS A 187 -7.09 -22.42 19.47
C HIS A 187 -8.43 -21.72 19.68
N THR A 188 -8.63 -20.54 19.09
CA THR A 188 -9.85 -19.74 19.21
C THR A 188 -10.81 -19.92 18.03
N ASP A 189 -10.27 -20.05 16.82
CA ASP A 189 -11.04 -20.16 15.59
C ASP A 189 -10.37 -21.05 14.53
N LYS A 190 -10.94 -22.26 14.34
CA LYS A 190 -10.44 -23.25 13.37
C LYS A 190 -10.61 -22.84 11.90
N HIS A 191 -11.39 -21.80 11.59
CA HIS A 191 -11.55 -21.33 10.19
C HIS A 191 -10.24 -20.85 9.56
N HIS A 192 -9.25 -20.48 10.39
CA HIS A 192 -7.92 -20.04 9.93
C HIS A 192 -6.92 -21.16 9.62
N GLU A 193 -7.33 -22.44 9.70
CA GLU A 193 -6.46 -23.57 9.34
C GLU A 193 -5.95 -23.47 7.89
N LYS A 194 -6.78 -22.99 6.98
CA LYS A 194 -6.39 -22.76 5.57
C LYS A 194 -5.26 -21.74 5.42
N ASP A 195 -5.24 -20.75 6.27
CA ASP A 195 -4.20 -19.69 6.26
C ASP A 195 -2.85 -20.29 6.68
N LEU A 196 -2.83 -21.14 7.73
CA LEU A 196 -1.64 -21.89 8.15
C LEU A 196 -1.17 -22.84 7.04
N GLN A 197 -2.08 -23.62 6.44
CA GLN A 197 -1.73 -24.56 5.37
C GLN A 197 -1.13 -23.82 4.17
N LYS A 198 -1.65 -22.64 3.83
CA LYS A 198 -1.09 -21.79 2.78
C LYS A 198 0.32 -21.32 3.13
N PHE A 199 0.54 -20.85 4.35
CA PHE A 199 1.87 -20.46 4.83
C PHE A 199 2.88 -21.60 4.72
N LEU A 200 2.51 -22.81 5.17
CA LEU A 200 3.35 -24.00 5.07
C LEU A 200 3.63 -24.39 3.62
N SER A 201 2.65 -24.26 2.73
CA SER A 201 2.83 -24.51 1.29
C SER A 201 3.80 -23.52 0.65
N ASP A 202 3.67 -22.23 1.00
CA ASP A 202 4.60 -21.18 0.56
C ASP A 202 6.02 -21.47 1.09
N LEU A 203 6.14 -21.84 2.37
CA LEU A 203 7.42 -22.19 2.99
C LEU A 203 8.09 -23.38 2.29
N LYS A 204 7.32 -24.45 2.02
CA LYS A 204 7.81 -25.61 1.28
C LYS A 204 8.34 -25.26 -0.11
N SER A 205 7.66 -24.36 -0.80
CA SER A 205 8.06 -23.95 -2.16
C SER A 205 9.32 -23.10 -2.19
N LEU A 206 9.62 -22.39 -1.11
CA LEU A 206 10.74 -21.44 -1.02
C LEU A 206 11.94 -22.02 -0.27
N HIS A 207 11.71 -22.84 0.76
CA HIS A 207 12.79 -23.36 1.62
C HIS A 207 12.40 -24.66 2.33
N ASP A 208 12.70 -25.81 1.71
CA ASP A 208 12.28 -27.14 2.16
C ASP A 208 12.79 -27.50 3.58
N TYR A 209 14.01 -27.10 3.92
CA TYR A 209 14.55 -27.33 5.27
C TYR A 209 13.72 -26.63 6.34
N GLU A 210 13.40 -25.36 6.18
CA GLU A 210 12.59 -24.61 7.15
C GLU A 210 11.16 -25.15 7.23
N TYR A 211 10.61 -25.65 6.11
CA TYR A 211 9.33 -26.33 6.10
C TYR A 211 9.33 -27.60 6.99
N GLU A 212 10.37 -28.44 6.89
CA GLU A 212 10.46 -29.65 7.72
C GLU A 212 10.65 -29.29 9.21
N GLN A 213 11.40 -28.23 9.53
CA GLN A 213 11.50 -27.72 10.91
C GLN A 213 10.15 -27.21 11.42
N ALA A 214 9.41 -26.47 10.62
CA ALA A 214 8.08 -25.96 10.93
C ALA A 214 7.09 -27.09 11.22
N LYS A 215 7.08 -28.16 10.41
CA LYS A 215 6.23 -29.35 10.64
C LYS A 215 6.56 -30.04 11.96
N LYS A 216 7.86 -30.21 12.24
CA LYS A 216 8.31 -30.80 13.50
C LYS A 216 7.86 -29.95 14.69
N TYR A 217 7.98 -28.63 14.59
CA TYR A 217 7.55 -27.71 15.63
C TYR A 217 6.04 -27.84 15.92
N ILE A 218 5.21 -27.82 14.88
CA ILE A 218 3.76 -27.99 15.00
C ILE A 218 3.41 -29.32 15.66
N SER A 219 4.07 -30.43 15.27
CA SER A 219 3.81 -31.76 15.84
C SER A 219 4.22 -31.93 17.31
N LEU A 220 5.05 -31.05 17.84
CA LEU A 220 5.45 -31.01 19.25
C LEU A 220 4.56 -30.08 20.09
N THR A 221 3.83 -29.18 19.46
CA THR A 221 3.03 -28.13 20.12
C THR A 221 1.53 -28.49 20.16
N LEU A 222 1.04 -29.30 19.23
CA LEU A 222 -0.32 -29.85 19.18
C LEU A 222 -0.37 -31.24 19.77
#